data_44bef9eefedbc605c224cff3ce112ff0
#
_entry.id   44bef9eefedbc605c224cff3ce112ff0
#
_cell.length_a   1.000
_cell.length_b   1.000
_cell.length_c   1.000
_cell.angle_alpha   90.00
_cell.angle_beta   90.00
_cell.angle_gamma   90.00
#
_symmetry.space_group_name_H-M   'P 1'
#
loop_
_entity.id
_entity.type
_entity.pdbx_description
1 polymer ?
#
loop_
_entity_poly.entity_id
_entity_poly.type
_entity_poly.pdbx_seq_one_letter_code
_entity_poly.pdbx_strand_id
1 'polypeptide(L)'
;MEAAVTAARIAASEGKGVVFAPLAMGGAGGIRASGPPAMRLRRWLDGMEAAALTAMRHLDDIEAWSARSETIMMSLSGKTPPALRAVLTEWPLVSAPMAEKLTGASRAAVQRNLTWMEQKGLIRELTGQGRFRMWRALN
;
A
#
# COMPACT_ATOMS: atom_id res chain seq x y z
N MET A 1 17.15 9.72 -12.15
CA MET A 1 16.44 8.46 -11.94
C MET A 1 17.39 7.31 -11.61
N GLU A 2 18.43 7.08 -12.39
CA GLU A 2 19.42 6.00 -12.17
C GLU A 2 20.08 6.00 -10.79
N ALA A 3 20.48 7.16 -10.26
CA ALA A 3 21.10 7.26 -8.94
C ALA A 3 20.18 6.78 -7.79
N ALA A 4 18.89 7.09 -7.87
CA ALA A 4 17.91 6.67 -6.85
C ALA A 4 17.67 5.16 -6.91
N VAL A 5 17.56 4.59 -8.11
CA VAL A 5 17.44 3.14 -8.32
C VAL A 5 18.71 2.42 -7.86
N THR A 6 19.86 2.96 -8.16
CA THR A 6 21.16 2.40 -7.75
C THR A 6 21.32 2.42 -6.23
N ALA A 7 20.99 3.54 -5.56
CA ALA A 7 21.05 3.64 -4.10
C ALA A 7 20.08 2.67 -3.41
N ALA A 8 18.85 2.53 -3.93
CA ALA A 8 17.89 1.56 -3.41
C ALA A 8 18.37 0.10 -3.60
N ARG A 9 19.01 -0.21 -4.74
CA ARG A 9 19.59 -1.54 -5.00
C ARG A 9 20.76 -1.85 -4.09
N ILE A 10 21.65 -0.88 -3.83
CA ILE A 10 22.77 -1.05 -2.89
C ILE A 10 22.24 -1.32 -1.48
N ALA A 11 21.31 -0.52 -1.01
CA ALA A 11 20.68 -0.71 0.31
C ALA A 11 19.99 -2.07 0.44
N ALA A 12 19.32 -2.55 -0.61
CA ALA A 12 18.69 -3.86 -0.65
C ALA A 12 19.70 -5.02 -0.67
N SER A 13 20.85 -4.85 -1.36
CA SER A 13 21.89 -5.89 -1.44
C SER A 13 22.60 -6.15 -0.10
N GLU A 14 22.63 -5.17 0.79
CA GLU A 14 23.18 -5.29 2.12
C GLU A 14 22.21 -5.91 3.15
N GLY A 15 21.00 -6.28 2.73
CA GLY A 15 19.99 -6.90 3.58
C GLY A 15 19.43 -6.00 4.69
N LYS A 16 19.77 -4.71 4.67
CA LYS A 16 19.40 -3.73 5.71
C LYS A 16 18.56 -2.57 5.18
N GLY A 17 18.17 -2.59 3.93
CA GLY A 17 17.55 -1.45 3.30
C GLY A 17 16.17 -1.70 2.71
N VAL A 18 15.48 -0.63 2.39
CA VAL A 18 14.23 -0.62 1.64
C VAL A 18 14.54 -1.00 0.20
N VAL A 19 13.84 -1.99 -0.35
CA VAL A 19 14.02 -2.46 -1.74
C VAL A 19 13.75 -1.35 -2.75
N PHE A 20 12.91 -0.38 -2.38
CA PHE A 20 12.53 0.73 -3.24
C PHE A 20 12.24 1.97 -2.38
N ALA A 21 12.86 3.10 -2.70
CA ALA A 21 12.54 4.38 -2.10
C ALA A 21 11.60 5.16 -3.05
N PRO A 22 10.33 5.38 -2.69
CA PRO A 22 9.35 6.03 -3.56
C PRO A 22 9.56 7.55 -3.57
N LEU A 23 10.62 8.03 -4.20
CA LEU A 23 10.98 9.45 -4.27
C LEU A 23 9.85 10.35 -4.78
N ALA A 24 8.95 9.80 -5.58
CA ALA A 24 7.76 10.53 -6.05
C ALA A 24 6.85 10.99 -4.91
N MET A 25 6.86 10.30 -3.77
CA MET A 25 6.09 10.67 -2.57
C MET A 25 6.66 11.93 -1.88
N GLY A 26 7.95 12.22 -2.07
CA GLY A 26 8.60 13.45 -1.60
C GLY A 26 8.45 14.65 -2.54
N GLY A 27 7.68 14.50 -3.63
CA GLY A 27 7.50 15.52 -4.65
C GLY A 27 8.50 15.44 -5.81
N ALA A 28 8.29 16.27 -6.83
CA ALA A 28 9.10 16.24 -8.06
C ALA A 28 10.55 16.74 -7.89
N GLY A 29 10.86 17.44 -6.81
CA GLY A 29 12.16 18.10 -6.59
C GLY A 29 13.32 17.12 -6.52
N GLY A 30 13.18 16.01 -5.83
CA GLY A 30 14.22 14.98 -5.68
C GLY A 30 14.49 14.21 -6.99
N ILE A 31 13.44 13.98 -7.80
CA ILE A 31 13.54 13.23 -9.06
C ILE A 31 14.09 14.10 -10.20
N ARG A 32 13.73 15.38 -10.23
CA ARG A 32 14.09 16.33 -11.30
C ARG A 32 15.19 17.30 -10.90
N ALA A 33 16.07 16.86 -10.02
CA ALA A 33 17.16 17.73 -9.57
C ALA A 33 18.04 18.15 -10.74
N SER A 34 18.16 19.48 -10.97
CA SER A 34 19.01 20.12 -11.97
C SER A 34 20.01 21.07 -11.27
N GLY A 35 21.04 21.47 -11.98
CA GLY A 35 22.09 22.37 -11.48
C GLY A 35 23.39 21.65 -11.11
N PRO A 36 24.31 22.33 -10.39
CA PRO A 36 25.59 21.76 -9.96
C PRO A 36 25.45 20.46 -9.16
N PRO A 37 26.45 19.56 -9.21
CA PRO A 37 26.36 18.24 -8.55
C PRO A 37 25.99 18.30 -7.07
N ALA A 38 26.58 19.20 -6.31
CA ALA A 38 26.28 19.37 -4.88
C ALA A 38 24.82 19.75 -4.62
N MET A 39 24.25 20.62 -5.47
CA MET A 39 22.86 21.04 -5.37
C MET A 39 21.89 19.89 -5.74
N ARG A 40 22.27 19.08 -6.73
CA ARG A 40 21.50 17.89 -7.13
C ARG A 40 21.47 16.85 -6.01
N LEU A 41 22.63 16.60 -5.38
CA LEU A 41 22.72 15.68 -4.24
C LEU A 41 21.85 16.16 -3.08
N ARG A 42 21.95 17.44 -2.70
CA ARG A 42 21.13 18.00 -1.62
C ARG A 42 19.64 17.82 -1.89
N ARG A 43 19.16 18.21 -3.06
CA ARG A 43 17.73 18.05 -3.43
C ARG A 43 17.28 16.59 -3.44
N TRP A 44 18.17 15.68 -3.81
CA TRP A 44 17.89 14.25 -3.77
C TRP A 44 17.74 13.76 -2.32
N LEU A 45 18.62 14.18 -1.41
CA LEU A 45 18.53 13.85 0.03
C LEU A 45 17.27 14.44 0.65
N ASP A 46 16.96 15.70 0.38
CA ASP A 46 15.72 16.35 0.84
C ASP A 46 14.47 15.59 0.32
N GLY A 47 14.51 15.12 -0.92
CA GLY A 47 13.46 14.29 -1.52
C GLY A 47 13.31 12.91 -0.85
N MET A 48 14.42 12.29 -0.48
CA MET A 48 14.43 11.01 0.27
C MET A 48 13.81 11.19 1.66
N GLU A 49 14.20 12.22 2.38
CA GLU A 49 13.63 12.54 3.70
C GLU A 49 12.12 12.78 3.62
N ALA A 50 11.70 13.62 2.68
CA ALA A 50 10.27 13.89 2.47
C ALA A 50 9.48 12.63 2.09
N ALA A 51 10.06 11.76 1.25
CA ALA A 51 9.44 10.48 0.89
C ALA A 51 9.33 9.53 2.10
N ALA A 52 10.36 9.45 2.93
CA ALA A 52 10.35 8.64 4.13
C ALA A 52 9.27 9.12 5.13
N LEU A 53 9.21 10.41 5.41
CA LEU A 53 8.20 10.99 6.29
C LEU A 53 6.76 10.76 5.76
N THR A 54 6.57 10.83 4.45
CA THR A 54 5.27 10.56 3.84
C THR A 54 4.92 9.07 3.94
N ALA A 55 5.88 8.19 3.72
CA ALA A 55 5.68 6.75 3.86
C ALA A 55 5.32 6.34 5.30
N MET A 56 5.96 6.96 6.30
CA MET A 56 5.60 6.73 7.72
C MET A 56 4.14 7.08 8.01
N ARG A 57 3.65 8.24 7.54
CA ARG A 57 2.24 8.61 7.70
C ARG A 57 1.29 7.60 7.06
N HIS A 58 1.62 7.10 5.87
CA HIS A 58 0.82 6.06 5.21
C HIS A 58 0.82 4.74 6.00
N LEU A 59 1.93 4.39 6.67
CA LEU A 59 1.95 3.23 7.57
C LEU A 59 1.04 3.45 8.78
N ASP A 60 1.10 4.63 9.42
CA ASP A 60 0.21 4.98 10.52
C ASP A 60 -1.28 4.90 10.09
N ASP A 61 -1.62 5.39 8.90
CA ASP A 61 -2.97 5.33 8.34
C ASP A 61 -3.43 3.86 8.13
N ILE A 62 -2.54 3.01 7.61
CA ILE A 62 -2.83 1.57 7.40
C ILE A 62 -2.98 0.84 8.74
N GLU A 63 -2.16 1.13 9.73
CA GLU A 63 -2.27 0.55 11.07
C GLU A 63 -3.60 0.95 11.73
N ALA A 64 -3.95 2.23 11.67
CA ALA A 64 -5.22 2.74 12.19
C ALA A 64 -6.44 2.10 11.47
N TRP A 65 -6.36 1.94 10.14
CA TRP A 65 -7.38 1.24 9.37
C TRP A 65 -7.49 -0.24 9.79
N SER A 66 -6.36 -0.91 9.96
CA SER A 66 -6.32 -2.33 10.34
C SER A 66 -6.97 -2.55 11.70
N ALA A 67 -6.64 -1.72 12.70
CA ALA A 67 -7.23 -1.78 14.03
C ALA A 67 -8.75 -1.49 14.02
N ARG A 68 -9.17 -0.45 13.30
CA ARG A 68 -10.60 -0.11 13.11
C ARG A 68 -11.35 -1.26 12.43
N SER A 69 -10.76 -1.83 11.38
CA SER A 69 -11.35 -2.94 10.64
C SER A 69 -11.50 -4.18 11.50
N GLU A 70 -10.51 -4.51 12.33
CA GLU A 70 -10.59 -5.62 13.27
C GLU A 70 -11.78 -5.48 14.21
N THR A 71 -11.93 -4.32 14.83
CA THR A 71 -13.05 -4.04 15.74
C THR A 71 -14.40 -4.19 15.05
N ILE A 72 -14.57 -3.64 13.85
CA ILE A 72 -15.84 -3.72 13.11
C ILE A 72 -16.13 -5.16 12.67
N MET A 73 -15.09 -5.92 12.30
CA MET A 73 -15.21 -7.29 11.80
C MET A 73 -15.36 -8.34 12.91
N MET A 74 -15.26 -7.99 14.19
CA MET A 74 -15.47 -8.92 15.33
C MET A 74 -16.82 -9.64 15.30
N SER A 75 -17.84 -9.06 14.65
CA SER A 75 -19.15 -9.69 14.48
C SER A 75 -19.17 -10.78 13.40
N LEU A 76 -18.13 -10.89 12.60
CA LEU A 76 -18.03 -11.90 11.55
C LEU A 76 -17.33 -13.16 12.07
N SER A 77 -17.83 -14.32 11.66
CA SER A 77 -17.24 -15.61 11.99
C SER A 77 -16.44 -16.19 10.81
N GLY A 78 -15.53 -17.10 11.12
CA GLY A 78 -14.76 -17.84 10.12
C GLY A 78 -13.38 -17.25 9.84
N LYS A 79 -12.63 -17.92 8.94
CA LYS A 79 -11.24 -17.59 8.63
C LYS A 79 -11.09 -16.51 7.53
N THR A 80 -12.12 -16.32 6.70
CA THR A 80 -12.05 -15.40 5.55
C THR A 80 -11.96 -13.94 5.95
N PRO A 81 -12.73 -13.41 6.92
CA PRO A 81 -12.65 -12.01 7.30
C PRO A 81 -11.25 -11.56 7.73
N PRO A 82 -10.60 -12.20 8.72
CA PRO A 82 -9.25 -11.78 9.15
C PRO A 82 -8.19 -11.97 8.06
N ALA A 83 -8.28 -13.02 7.24
CA ALA A 83 -7.37 -13.23 6.12
C ALA A 83 -7.52 -12.15 5.05
N LEU A 84 -8.75 -11.73 4.75
CA LEU A 84 -9.01 -10.67 3.78
C LEU A 84 -8.53 -9.30 4.28
N ARG A 85 -8.69 -9.02 5.59
CA ARG A 85 -8.12 -7.83 6.23
C ARG A 85 -6.60 -7.79 6.07
N ALA A 86 -5.91 -8.91 6.34
CA ALA A 86 -4.46 -9.00 6.17
C ALA A 86 -4.02 -8.71 4.73
N VAL A 87 -4.72 -9.28 3.74
CA VAL A 87 -4.45 -9.02 2.31
C VAL A 87 -4.64 -7.53 1.98
N LEU A 88 -5.69 -6.89 2.48
CA LEU A 88 -5.97 -5.47 2.23
C LEU A 88 -5.02 -4.52 2.98
N THR A 89 -4.39 -4.98 4.06
CA THR A 89 -3.32 -4.26 4.76
C THR A 89 -2.02 -4.29 3.94
N GLU A 90 -1.71 -5.43 3.34
CA GLU A 90 -0.46 -5.66 2.60
C GLU A 90 -0.50 -5.06 1.18
N TRP A 91 -1.65 -5.11 0.53
CA TRP A 91 -1.78 -4.75 -0.88
C TRP A 91 -2.64 -3.51 -1.08
N PRO A 92 -2.11 -2.47 -1.76
CA PRO A 92 -2.83 -1.20 -1.97
C PRO A 92 -4.06 -1.34 -2.86
N LEU A 93 -4.07 -2.35 -3.74
CA LEU A 93 -5.18 -2.69 -4.62
C LEU A 93 -5.37 -4.21 -4.65
N VAL A 94 -6.61 -4.64 -4.45
CA VAL A 94 -6.96 -6.06 -4.39
C VAL A 94 -8.12 -6.36 -5.32
N SER A 95 -7.95 -7.34 -6.21
CA SER A 95 -9.05 -7.91 -7.00
C SER A 95 -9.63 -9.15 -6.30
N ALA A 96 -10.87 -9.53 -6.64
CA ALA A 96 -11.46 -10.75 -6.09
C ALA A 96 -10.65 -12.02 -6.38
N PRO A 97 -10.15 -12.27 -7.61
CA PRO A 97 -9.27 -13.41 -7.88
C PRO A 97 -7.96 -13.40 -7.08
N MET A 98 -7.38 -12.22 -6.86
CA MET A 98 -6.19 -12.07 -6.03
C MET A 98 -6.50 -12.41 -4.57
N ALA A 99 -7.62 -11.90 -4.03
CA ALA A 99 -8.07 -12.22 -2.68
C ALA A 99 -8.35 -13.72 -2.50
N GLU A 100 -8.99 -14.38 -3.47
CA GLU A 100 -9.21 -15.83 -3.48
C GLU A 100 -7.87 -16.57 -3.36
N LYS A 101 -6.90 -16.21 -4.19
CA LYS A 101 -5.57 -16.85 -4.20
C LYS A 101 -4.80 -16.65 -2.89
N LEU A 102 -4.81 -15.43 -2.36
CA LEU A 102 -4.02 -15.07 -1.15
C LEU A 102 -4.66 -15.56 0.15
N THR A 103 -6.00 -15.59 0.23
CA THR A 103 -6.72 -16.06 1.44
C THR A 103 -6.99 -17.56 1.43
N GLY A 104 -6.94 -18.22 0.28
CA GLY A 104 -7.40 -19.61 0.09
C GLY A 104 -8.91 -19.78 0.25
N ALA A 105 -9.68 -18.68 0.33
CA ALA A 105 -11.12 -18.72 0.50
C ALA A 105 -11.83 -18.89 -0.84
N SER A 106 -13.05 -19.45 -0.79
CA SER A 106 -13.86 -19.59 -2.00
C SER A 106 -14.29 -18.24 -2.56
N ARG A 107 -14.51 -18.17 -3.86
CA ARG A 107 -14.99 -16.97 -4.56
C ARG A 107 -16.24 -16.38 -3.90
N ALA A 108 -17.21 -17.20 -3.53
CA ALA A 108 -18.43 -16.77 -2.89
C ALA A 108 -18.16 -16.13 -1.51
N ALA A 109 -17.23 -16.69 -0.73
CA ALA A 109 -16.84 -16.15 0.56
C ALA A 109 -16.13 -14.81 0.41
N VAL A 110 -15.14 -14.70 -0.52
CA VAL A 110 -14.43 -13.46 -0.81
C VAL A 110 -15.41 -12.37 -1.24
N GLN A 111 -16.27 -12.64 -2.23
CA GLN A 111 -17.21 -11.67 -2.76
C GLN A 111 -18.18 -11.15 -1.70
N ARG A 112 -18.73 -12.05 -0.88
CA ARG A 112 -19.63 -11.68 0.23
C ARG A 112 -18.92 -10.78 1.25
N ASN A 113 -17.69 -11.09 1.61
CA ASN A 113 -16.93 -10.29 2.57
C ASN A 113 -16.50 -8.92 1.98
N LEU A 114 -16.06 -8.86 0.74
CA LEU A 114 -15.76 -7.59 0.07
C LEU A 114 -16.99 -6.68 0.01
N THR A 115 -18.15 -7.22 -0.39
CA THR A 115 -19.42 -6.45 -0.40
C THR A 115 -19.79 -5.95 1.00
N TRP A 116 -19.65 -6.79 2.01
CA TRP A 116 -19.92 -6.39 3.40
C TRP A 116 -18.94 -5.30 3.88
N MET A 117 -17.65 -5.45 3.63
CA MET A 117 -16.63 -4.45 4.00
C MET A 117 -16.87 -3.11 3.29
N GLU A 118 -17.29 -3.14 2.04
CA GLU A 118 -17.65 -1.95 1.27
C GLU A 118 -18.87 -1.24 1.90
N GLN A 119 -19.92 -1.98 2.25
CA GLN A 119 -21.11 -1.45 2.94
C GLN A 119 -20.78 -0.85 4.31
N LYS A 120 -19.76 -1.38 4.99
CA LYS A 120 -19.26 -0.84 6.27
C LYS A 120 -18.28 0.33 6.12
N GLY A 121 -17.98 0.75 4.89
CA GLY A 121 -17.05 1.84 4.64
C GLY A 121 -15.60 1.51 5.00
N LEU A 122 -15.24 0.23 5.03
CA LEU A 122 -13.87 -0.21 5.28
C LEU A 122 -13.02 -0.21 4.02
N ILE A 123 -13.65 -0.46 2.89
CA ILE A 123 -13.00 -0.47 1.57
C ILE A 123 -13.84 0.28 0.56
N ARG A 124 -13.23 0.63 -0.56
CA ARG A 124 -13.89 1.23 -1.71
C ARG A 124 -13.52 0.50 -3.00
N GLU A 125 -14.51 0.23 -3.80
CA GLU A 125 -14.32 -0.20 -5.18
C GLU A 125 -13.95 1.02 -6.05
N LEU A 126 -12.92 0.88 -6.90
CA LEU A 126 -12.32 2.00 -7.63
C LEU A 126 -12.65 2.01 -9.13
N THR A 127 -12.98 0.87 -9.70
CA THR A 127 -13.09 0.74 -11.17
C THR A 127 -14.45 1.12 -11.72
N GLY A 128 -15.51 1.05 -10.89
CA GLY A 128 -16.90 1.31 -11.32
C GLY A 128 -17.41 0.32 -12.38
N GLN A 129 -16.74 -0.82 -12.54
CA GLN A 129 -17.04 -1.79 -13.59
C GLN A 129 -17.74 -3.03 -13.05
N GLY A 130 -18.53 -3.71 -13.88
CA GLY A 130 -19.15 -5.00 -13.53
C GLY A 130 -18.15 -6.16 -13.50
N ARG A 131 -17.00 -6.03 -14.19
CA ARG A 131 -15.91 -7.01 -14.25
C ARG A 131 -14.59 -6.35 -13.89
N PHE A 132 -13.60 -7.15 -13.43
CA PHE A 132 -12.26 -6.67 -13.08
C PHE A 132 -12.26 -5.59 -11.98
N ARG A 133 -13.20 -5.72 -11.05
CA ARG A 133 -13.31 -4.82 -9.90
C ARG A 133 -12.05 -4.86 -9.03
N MET A 134 -11.62 -3.67 -8.58
CA MET A 134 -10.49 -3.51 -7.68
C MET A 134 -10.94 -2.73 -6.46
N TRP A 135 -10.54 -3.19 -5.30
CA TRP A 135 -10.82 -2.56 -4.00
C TRP A 135 -9.55 -2.07 -3.35
N ARG A 136 -9.67 -1.00 -2.60
CA ARG A 136 -8.64 -0.52 -1.69
C ARG A 136 -9.18 -0.32 -0.28
N ALA A 137 -8.31 -0.37 0.72
CA ALA A 137 -8.61 0.09 2.08
C ALA A 137 -8.97 1.58 2.09
N LEU A 138 -9.91 1.99 2.95
CA LEU A 138 -10.25 3.39 3.24
C LEU A 138 -9.51 3.85 4.50
N ASN A 139 -8.23 4.02 4.37
CA ASN A 139 -7.31 4.57 5.35
C ASN A 139 -7.20 6.08 5.23
#